data_646b05092b7b559631dd482c9f8eab7d
#
_entry.id   646b05092b7b559631dd482c9f8eab7d
#
_cell.length_a   1.000
_cell.length_b   1.000
_cell.length_c   1.000
_cell.angle_alpha   90.00
_cell.angle_beta   90.00
_cell.angle_gamma   90.00
#
_symmetry.space_group_name_H-M   'P 1'
#
loop_
_entity.id
_entity.type
_entity.pdbx_description
1 polymer ?
#
loop_
_entity_poly.entity_id
_entity_poly.type
_entity_poly.pdbx_seq_one_letter_code
_entity_poly.pdbx_strand_id
1 'polypeptide(L)'
;MRSLDSGALARFFARNSGLPAALREYFASFDLIVSYLYDPDKIFEENVRKSGADTFLAGPSKLDKSEHAAFQLARPLHALGLTLPDPGAHLFPSDEDRAAVRYLRAHVVLHPGSGSQTKNWPLENWINLGNDLLSHGHQILILTGEADRERSDQLRVAWKSDRVQFAENLPLPQIAALLEGIVFVGHDSGISHIAAAAGARCLLLFGWTDPAIWAPANRSVTVLRAPEGKMRLLDSETVIVALNNITR
;
A
#
# COMPACT_ATOMS: atom_id res chain seq x y z
N MET A 1 -6.66 17.24 5.08
CA MET A 1 -7.11 15.93 5.55
C MET A 1 -7.70 16.08 6.94
N ARG A 2 -8.88 15.52 7.23
CA ARG A 2 -9.49 15.53 8.57
C ARG A 2 -9.55 14.10 9.10
N SER A 3 -9.25 13.90 10.39
CA SER A 3 -9.34 12.60 11.02
C SER A 3 -10.78 12.17 11.24
N LEU A 4 -11.10 10.90 10.97
CA LEU A 4 -12.38 10.28 11.31
C LEU A 4 -12.55 10.10 12.83
N ASP A 5 -11.46 10.13 13.60
CA ASP A 5 -11.46 9.94 15.06
C ASP A 5 -11.87 11.20 15.83
N SER A 6 -12.23 12.28 15.13
CA SER A 6 -12.73 13.47 15.81
C SER A 6 -14.09 13.19 16.42
N GLY A 7 -14.26 13.41 17.74
CA GLY A 7 -15.53 13.23 18.46
C GLY A 7 -16.71 14.00 17.84
N ALA A 8 -16.43 15.07 17.08
CA ALA A 8 -17.44 15.81 16.34
C ALA A 8 -18.04 15.00 15.18
N LEU A 9 -17.23 14.18 14.50
CA LEU A 9 -17.70 13.32 13.41
C LEU A 9 -18.56 12.14 13.93
N ALA A 10 -18.38 11.71 15.19
CA ALA A 10 -19.17 10.64 15.80
C ALA A 10 -20.67 10.91 15.75
N ARG A 11 -21.09 12.19 15.74
CA ARG A 11 -22.51 12.58 15.62
C ARG A 11 -23.13 12.18 14.28
N PHE A 12 -22.33 12.03 13.23
CA PHE A 12 -22.83 11.57 11.93
C PHE A 12 -23.21 10.08 11.93
N PHE A 13 -22.76 9.33 12.93
CA PHE A 13 -23.12 7.92 13.13
C PHE A 13 -24.27 7.72 14.13
N ALA A 14 -24.90 8.80 14.60
CA ALA A 14 -26.03 8.72 15.54
C ALA A 14 -27.33 9.24 14.92
N ARG A 15 -28.43 8.53 15.15
CA ARG A 15 -29.78 8.94 14.69
C ARG A 15 -30.19 10.21 15.43
N ASN A 16 -30.82 11.14 14.71
CA ASN A 16 -31.38 12.39 15.25
C ASN A 16 -30.37 13.24 16.06
N SER A 17 -29.09 13.11 15.79
CA SER A 17 -28.08 13.93 16.43
C SER A 17 -28.04 15.35 15.83
N GLY A 18 -27.78 16.35 16.69
CA GLY A 18 -27.49 17.70 16.21
C GLY A 18 -26.13 17.73 15.50
N LEU A 19 -26.13 17.91 14.18
CA LEU A 19 -24.91 17.93 13.40
C LEU A 19 -24.15 19.25 13.59
N PRO A 20 -22.84 19.23 13.87
CA PRO A 20 -22.04 20.45 14.01
C PRO A 20 -22.05 21.29 12.72
N ALA A 21 -22.30 22.58 12.82
CA ALA A 21 -22.45 23.47 11.67
C ALA A 21 -21.22 23.39 10.74
N ALA A 22 -20.00 23.47 11.27
CA ALA A 22 -18.76 23.41 10.51
C ALA A 22 -18.59 22.08 9.73
N LEU A 23 -19.13 20.97 10.24
CA LEU A 23 -19.08 19.69 9.53
C LEU A 23 -20.20 19.59 8.49
N ARG A 24 -21.39 20.16 8.76
CA ARG A 24 -22.43 20.26 7.74
C ARG A 24 -21.94 21.06 6.53
N GLU A 25 -21.39 22.26 6.76
CA GLU A 25 -20.79 23.09 5.72
C GLU A 25 -19.68 22.37 4.96
N TYR A 26 -18.83 21.61 5.68
CA TYR A 26 -17.78 20.79 5.07
C TYR A 26 -18.34 19.72 4.13
N PHE A 27 -19.34 18.94 4.54
CA PHE A 27 -19.94 17.92 3.67
C PHE A 27 -20.77 18.55 2.55
N ALA A 28 -21.45 19.67 2.79
CA ALA A 28 -22.18 20.41 1.76
C ALA A 28 -21.27 21.05 0.70
N SER A 29 -19.97 21.16 0.96
CA SER A 29 -19.01 21.74 0.00
C SER A 29 -18.54 20.75 -1.08
N PHE A 30 -18.99 19.49 -1.03
CA PHE A 30 -18.63 18.47 -2.01
C PHE A 30 -19.80 18.17 -2.97
N ASP A 31 -19.53 18.20 -4.26
CA ASP A 31 -20.49 17.81 -5.30
C ASP A 31 -20.71 16.29 -5.30
N LEU A 32 -19.66 15.51 -4.93
CA LEU A 32 -19.68 14.07 -4.87
C LEU A 32 -19.00 13.57 -3.61
N ILE A 33 -19.67 12.67 -2.89
CA ILE A 33 -19.11 11.91 -1.76
C ILE A 33 -19.18 10.43 -2.08
N VAL A 34 -18.02 9.75 -2.04
CA VAL A 34 -17.95 8.30 -2.14
C VAL A 34 -17.52 7.75 -0.78
N SER A 35 -18.35 6.88 -0.21
CA SER A 35 -18.12 6.32 1.13
C SER A 35 -17.97 4.80 1.07
N TYR A 36 -16.90 4.28 1.67
CA TYR A 36 -16.67 2.85 1.89
C TYR A 36 -16.84 2.47 3.35
N LEU A 37 -17.51 3.33 4.14
CA LEU A 37 -17.81 3.06 5.53
C LEU A 37 -18.86 1.95 5.66
N TYR A 38 -18.76 1.17 6.74
CA TYR A 38 -19.81 0.23 7.13
C TYR A 38 -20.97 1.02 7.74
N ASP A 39 -22.06 1.17 6.99
CA ASP A 39 -23.25 1.94 7.36
C ASP A 39 -24.53 1.15 6.98
N PRO A 40 -24.78 0.00 7.63
CA PRO A 40 -25.89 -0.89 7.27
C PRO A 40 -27.27 -0.25 7.44
N ASP A 41 -27.41 0.65 8.42
CA ASP A 41 -28.62 1.39 8.72
C ASP A 41 -28.74 2.73 7.97
N LYS A 42 -27.76 3.06 7.12
CA LYS A 42 -27.68 4.32 6.35
C LYS A 42 -27.71 5.59 7.21
N ILE A 43 -27.31 5.49 8.48
CA ILE A 43 -27.32 6.64 9.41
C ILE A 43 -26.32 7.71 8.96
N PHE A 44 -25.10 7.29 8.61
CA PHE A 44 -24.07 8.20 8.12
C PHE A 44 -24.49 8.84 6.78
N GLU A 45 -24.96 8.02 5.82
CA GLU A 45 -25.45 8.53 4.53
C GLU A 45 -26.57 9.56 4.71
N GLU A 46 -27.58 9.25 5.52
CA GLU A 46 -28.70 10.16 5.77
C GLU A 46 -28.23 11.49 6.39
N ASN A 47 -27.34 11.44 7.37
CA ASN A 47 -26.82 12.64 8.01
C ASN A 47 -25.95 13.50 7.08
N VAL A 48 -25.16 12.86 6.22
CA VAL A 48 -24.39 13.55 5.18
C VAL A 48 -25.34 14.23 4.17
N ARG A 49 -26.36 13.53 3.69
CA ARG A 49 -27.38 14.10 2.79
C ARG A 49 -28.14 15.26 3.44
N LYS A 50 -28.51 15.15 4.73
CA LYS A 50 -29.13 16.24 5.51
C LYS A 50 -28.21 17.49 5.64
N SER A 51 -26.92 17.32 5.46
CA SER A 51 -25.95 18.41 5.44
C SER A 51 -25.95 19.21 4.12
N GLY A 52 -26.66 18.72 3.07
CA GLY A 52 -26.73 19.38 1.76
C GLY A 52 -25.76 18.81 0.73
N ALA A 53 -25.19 17.61 0.95
CA ALA A 53 -24.39 16.94 -0.06
C ALA A 53 -25.31 16.44 -1.22
N ASP A 54 -25.00 16.84 -2.45
CA ASP A 54 -25.84 16.54 -3.61
C ASP A 54 -25.78 15.07 -3.99
N THR A 55 -24.59 14.53 -4.18
CA THR A 55 -24.40 13.14 -4.63
C THR A 55 -23.63 12.35 -3.58
N PHE A 56 -24.21 11.25 -3.14
CA PHE A 56 -23.57 10.29 -2.24
C PHE A 56 -23.62 8.88 -2.84
N LEU A 57 -22.46 8.25 -2.99
CA LEU A 57 -22.31 6.89 -3.47
C LEU A 57 -21.76 6.02 -2.35
N ALA A 58 -22.49 4.95 -2.03
CA ALA A 58 -22.01 3.94 -1.07
C ALA A 58 -21.24 2.84 -1.82
N GLY A 59 -20.00 2.62 -1.43
CA GLY A 59 -19.17 1.53 -1.88
C GLY A 59 -19.16 0.35 -0.90
N PRO A 60 -18.60 -0.81 -1.27
CA PRO A 60 -18.53 -1.98 -0.42
C PRO A 60 -17.59 -1.71 0.75
N SER A 61 -18.09 -1.84 1.98
CA SER A 61 -17.28 -1.76 3.21
C SER A 61 -16.47 -3.04 3.47
N LYS A 62 -16.84 -4.15 2.81
CA LYS A 62 -16.13 -5.42 2.81
C LYS A 62 -16.03 -5.92 1.39
N LEU A 63 -14.84 -6.36 1.02
CA LEU A 63 -14.59 -6.97 -0.27
C LEU A 63 -14.78 -8.48 -0.17
N ASP A 64 -15.32 -9.06 -1.23
CA ASP A 64 -15.49 -10.51 -1.35
C ASP A 64 -14.40 -11.14 -2.24
N LYS A 65 -14.55 -12.41 -2.54
CA LYS A 65 -13.57 -13.16 -3.36
C LYS A 65 -14.03 -13.33 -4.83
N SER A 66 -15.00 -12.55 -5.27
CA SER A 66 -15.59 -12.72 -6.61
C SER A 66 -14.70 -12.14 -7.71
N GLU A 67 -13.99 -11.05 -7.42
CA GLU A 67 -13.13 -10.35 -8.38
C GLU A 67 -12.07 -9.51 -7.65
N HIS A 68 -11.13 -8.97 -8.41
CA HIS A 68 -10.06 -8.12 -7.89
C HIS A 68 -10.61 -6.89 -7.15
N ALA A 69 -9.96 -6.51 -6.03
CA ALA A 69 -10.38 -5.43 -5.14
C ALA A 69 -10.60 -4.09 -5.86
N ALA A 70 -9.76 -3.75 -6.84
CA ALA A 70 -9.88 -2.50 -7.59
C ALA A 70 -11.23 -2.39 -8.32
N PHE A 71 -11.72 -3.47 -8.93
CA PHE A 71 -13.02 -3.47 -9.59
C PHE A 71 -14.17 -3.34 -8.59
N GLN A 72 -14.10 -4.05 -7.47
CA GLN A 72 -15.11 -3.93 -6.41
C GLN A 72 -15.18 -2.50 -5.87
N LEU A 73 -14.03 -1.86 -5.65
CA LEU A 73 -13.95 -0.48 -5.16
C LEU A 73 -14.39 0.54 -6.20
N ALA A 74 -14.20 0.28 -7.49
CA ALA A 74 -14.64 1.17 -8.56
C ALA A 74 -16.15 1.06 -8.86
N ARG A 75 -16.81 -0.03 -8.46
CA ARG A 75 -18.22 -0.33 -8.80
C ARG A 75 -19.20 0.81 -8.50
N PRO A 76 -19.11 1.56 -7.37
CA PRO A 76 -20.00 2.69 -7.11
C PRO A 76 -19.98 3.77 -8.19
N LEU A 77 -18.84 3.93 -8.88
CA LEU A 77 -18.66 4.94 -9.92
C LEU A 77 -19.44 4.62 -11.20
N HIS A 78 -19.93 3.39 -11.36
CA HIS A 78 -20.80 3.01 -12.49
C HIS A 78 -22.09 3.83 -12.51
N ALA A 79 -22.59 4.29 -11.35
CA ALA A 79 -23.73 5.18 -11.27
C ALA A 79 -23.51 6.54 -11.95
N LEU A 80 -22.25 6.92 -12.18
CA LEU A 80 -21.83 8.12 -12.89
C LEU A 80 -21.45 7.84 -14.36
N GLY A 81 -21.68 6.63 -14.84
CA GLY A 81 -21.25 6.20 -16.18
C GLY A 81 -19.74 5.94 -16.32
N LEU A 82 -18.99 5.92 -15.20
CA LEU A 82 -17.56 5.67 -15.20
C LEU A 82 -17.29 4.17 -15.09
N THR A 83 -16.33 3.68 -15.88
CA THR A 83 -15.83 2.30 -15.83
C THR A 83 -14.34 2.30 -15.53
N LEU A 84 -13.81 1.19 -15.00
CA LEU A 84 -12.40 0.99 -14.75
C LEU A 84 -11.81 0.03 -15.80
N PRO A 85 -11.26 0.54 -16.92
CA PRO A 85 -10.71 -0.32 -17.98
C PRO A 85 -9.34 -0.90 -17.61
N ASP A 86 -8.55 -0.19 -16.77
CA ASP A 86 -7.26 -0.64 -16.25
C ASP A 86 -7.27 -0.52 -14.73
N PRO A 87 -7.17 -1.64 -13.99
CA PRO A 87 -7.13 -1.64 -12.54
C PRO A 87 -5.75 -1.28 -11.95
N GLY A 88 -4.71 -1.10 -12.77
CA GLY A 88 -3.39 -0.66 -12.35
C GLY A 88 -3.42 0.80 -11.87
N ALA A 89 -3.05 1.05 -10.63
CA ALA A 89 -2.97 2.40 -10.10
C ALA A 89 -1.71 3.14 -10.61
N HIS A 90 -1.78 4.46 -10.74
CA HIS A 90 -0.66 5.32 -11.10
C HIS A 90 -0.52 6.47 -10.11
N LEU A 91 0.71 6.72 -9.67
CA LEU A 91 1.09 7.85 -8.83
C LEU A 91 2.13 8.71 -9.54
N PHE A 92 1.99 10.01 -9.40
CA PHE A 92 2.86 11.00 -10.01
C PHE A 92 3.42 11.91 -8.89
N PRO A 93 4.58 11.55 -8.30
CA PRO A 93 5.23 12.37 -7.28
C PRO A 93 5.60 13.73 -7.80
N SER A 94 5.65 14.73 -6.92
CA SER A 94 6.09 16.08 -7.28
C SER A 94 7.63 16.16 -7.43
N ASP A 95 8.12 17.20 -8.07
CA ASP A 95 9.56 17.45 -8.14
C ASP A 95 10.17 17.75 -6.78
N GLU A 96 9.39 18.30 -5.84
CA GLU A 96 9.78 18.48 -4.45
C GLU A 96 10.01 17.13 -3.75
N ASP A 97 9.08 16.17 -3.93
CA ASP A 97 9.23 14.82 -3.38
C ASP A 97 10.46 14.11 -3.94
N ARG A 98 10.70 14.21 -5.27
CA ARG A 98 11.90 13.67 -5.90
C ARG A 98 13.18 14.29 -5.37
N ALA A 99 13.19 15.61 -5.19
CA ALA A 99 14.34 16.33 -4.65
C ALA A 99 14.65 15.91 -3.21
N ALA A 100 13.62 15.66 -2.38
CA ALA A 100 13.74 15.26 -1.00
C ALA A 100 14.43 13.90 -0.81
N VAL A 101 14.32 12.99 -1.78
CA VAL A 101 14.89 11.62 -1.70
C VAL A 101 16.08 11.39 -2.62
N ARG A 102 16.53 12.38 -3.38
CA ARG A 102 17.62 12.26 -4.38
C ARG A 102 18.96 11.77 -3.81
N TYR A 103 19.17 11.87 -2.51
CA TYR A 103 20.39 11.41 -1.84
C TYR A 103 20.37 9.90 -1.57
N LEU A 104 19.20 9.27 -1.61
CA LEU A 104 19.05 7.82 -1.48
C LEU A 104 19.34 7.18 -2.85
N ARG A 105 20.27 6.23 -2.85
CA ARG A 105 20.69 5.53 -4.07
C ARG A 105 20.61 4.03 -3.85
N ALA A 106 19.87 3.35 -4.73
CA ALA A 106 19.77 1.90 -4.67
C ALA A 106 19.53 1.32 -6.07
N HIS A 107 19.94 0.07 -6.25
CA HIS A 107 19.52 -0.76 -7.39
C HIS A 107 18.25 -1.53 -7.03
N VAL A 108 18.13 -1.91 -5.74
CA VAL A 108 16.99 -2.67 -5.23
C VAL A 108 16.54 -2.07 -3.90
N VAL A 109 15.22 -1.88 -3.75
CA VAL A 109 14.58 -1.51 -2.48
C VAL A 109 13.94 -2.75 -1.87
N LEU A 110 14.27 -3.03 -0.62
CA LEU A 110 13.66 -4.11 0.16
C LEU A 110 12.75 -3.51 1.24
N HIS A 111 11.52 -4.01 1.31
CA HIS A 111 10.57 -3.67 2.36
C HIS A 111 10.23 -4.92 3.20
N PRO A 112 11.01 -5.20 4.25
CA PRO A 112 10.92 -6.44 5.02
C PRO A 112 9.74 -6.50 5.99
N GLY A 113 9.02 -5.39 6.16
CA GLY A 113 7.86 -5.28 7.04
C GLY A 113 6.53 -5.41 6.34
N SER A 114 5.49 -5.61 7.14
CA SER A 114 4.10 -5.50 6.72
C SER A 114 3.25 -5.18 7.95
N GLY A 115 2.01 -4.72 7.77
CA GLY A 115 1.10 -4.46 8.88
C GLY A 115 0.68 -5.70 9.71
N SER A 116 1.23 -6.90 9.40
CA SER A 116 0.92 -8.15 10.10
C SER A 116 2.14 -9.08 10.13
N GLN A 117 2.49 -9.56 11.32
CA GLN A 117 3.59 -10.50 11.48
C GLN A 117 3.40 -11.80 10.68
N THR A 118 2.15 -12.25 10.49
CA THR A 118 1.85 -13.46 9.72
C THR A 118 2.08 -13.32 8.22
N LYS A 119 2.18 -12.09 7.71
CA LYS A 119 2.54 -11.78 6.33
C LYS A 119 4.05 -11.62 6.13
N ASN A 120 4.82 -11.53 7.21
CA ASN A 120 6.25 -11.29 7.13
C ASN A 120 7.01 -12.55 6.76
N TRP A 121 7.87 -12.42 5.78
CA TRP A 121 8.88 -13.42 5.45
C TRP A 121 9.93 -13.50 6.56
N PRO A 122 10.50 -14.69 6.89
CA PRO A 122 11.52 -14.83 7.91
C PRO A 122 12.71 -13.88 7.68
N LEU A 123 13.20 -13.29 8.75
CA LEU A 123 14.28 -12.30 8.67
C LEU A 123 15.57 -12.87 8.10
N GLU A 124 15.86 -14.14 8.42
CA GLU A 124 17.05 -14.84 7.90
C GLU A 124 17.00 -14.95 6.36
N ASN A 125 15.82 -15.13 5.78
CA ASN A 125 15.65 -15.19 4.33
C ASN A 125 15.88 -13.81 3.68
N TRP A 126 15.48 -12.70 4.36
CA TRP A 126 15.84 -11.36 3.93
C TRP A 126 17.34 -11.13 3.98
N ILE A 127 18.02 -11.65 5.02
CA ILE A 127 19.46 -11.56 5.15
C ILE A 127 20.15 -12.34 4.01
N ASN A 128 19.67 -13.54 3.69
CA ASN A 128 20.20 -14.33 2.59
C ASN A 128 20.03 -13.63 1.24
N LEU A 129 18.83 -13.07 0.96
CA LEU A 129 18.57 -12.27 -0.23
C LEU A 129 19.50 -11.06 -0.33
N GLY A 130 19.64 -10.30 0.76
CA GLY A 130 20.52 -9.13 0.78
C GLY A 130 21.99 -9.49 0.61
N ASN A 131 22.45 -10.61 1.19
CA ASN A 131 23.82 -11.10 1.00
C ASN A 131 24.09 -11.47 -0.46
N ASP A 132 23.12 -12.12 -1.12
CA ASP A 132 23.21 -12.45 -2.54
C ASP A 132 23.33 -11.16 -3.38
N LEU A 133 22.45 -10.19 -3.16
CA LEU A 133 22.48 -8.88 -3.85
C LEU A 133 23.84 -8.16 -3.64
N LEU A 134 24.34 -8.14 -2.42
CA LEU A 134 25.62 -7.50 -2.10
C LEU A 134 26.80 -8.23 -2.76
N SER A 135 26.76 -9.57 -2.85
CA SER A 135 27.79 -10.36 -3.51
C SER A 135 27.87 -10.04 -5.03
N HIS A 136 26.73 -9.72 -5.63
CA HIS A 136 26.62 -9.29 -7.03
C HIS A 136 26.86 -7.77 -7.25
N GLY A 137 27.25 -7.05 -6.21
CA GLY A 137 27.63 -5.63 -6.32
C GLY A 137 26.47 -4.64 -6.29
N HIS A 138 25.25 -5.09 -5.94
CA HIS A 138 24.10 -4.21 -5.85
C HIS A 138 24.17 -3.25 -4.65
N GLN A 139 23.60 -2.06 -4.82
CA GLN A 139 23.27 -1.15 -3.74
C GLN A 139 21.83 -1.43 -3.30
N ILE A 140 21.63 -1.57 -1.99
CA ILE A 140 20.36 -1.94 -1.38
C ILE A 140 19.86 -0.78 -0.52
N LEU A 141 18.58 -0.49 -0.62
CA LEU A 141 17.89 0.40 0.30
C LEU A 141 16.84 -0.40 1.08
N ILE A 142 16.88 -0.31 2.40
CA ILE A 142 15.88 -0.89 3.28
C ILE A 142 14.87 0.19 3.61
N LEU A 143 13.62 -0.03 3.22
CA LEU A 143 12.51 0.86 3.50
C LEU A 143 11.69 0.30 4.67
N THR A 144 11.56 1.06 5.75
CA THR A 144 10.83 0.64 6.96
C THR A 144 9.98 1.77 7.54
N GLY A 145 8.93 1.38 8.27
CA GLY A 145 8.11 2.28 9.07
C GLY A 145 8.33 2.07 10.58
N GLU A 146 7.60 2.82 11.41
CA GLU A 146 7.68 2.70 12.88
C GLU A 146 7.43 1.26 13.38
N ALA A 147 6.50 0.54 12.75
CA ALA A 147 6.14 -0.83 13.13
C ALA A 147 7.27 -1.85 12.88
N ASP A 148 8.27 -1.49 12.07
CA ASP A 148 9.33 -2.41 11.63
C ASP A 148 10.69 -2.12 12.28
N ARG A 149 10.72 -1.27 13.31
CA ARG A 149 11.96 -0.78 13.92
C ARG A 149 12.89 -1.90 14.40
N GLU A 150 12.34 -2.86 15.15
CA GLU A 150 13.14 -4.00 15.65
C GLU A 150 13.77 -4.79 14.49
N ARG A 151 13.04 -5.01 13.42
CA ARG A 151 13.50 -5.70 12.22
C ARG A 151 14.58 -4.89 11.49
N SER A 152 14.41 -3.57 11.40
CA SER A 152 15.40 -2.64 10.84
C SER A 152 16.71 -2.72 11.62
N ASP A 153 16.65 -2.71 12.96
CA ASP A 153 17.83 -2.79 13.82
C ASP A 153 18.59 -4.11 13.64
N GLN A 154 17.87 -5.23 13.53
CA GLN A 154 18.48 -6.54 13.26
C GLN A 154 19.19 -6.58 11.89
N LEU A 155 18.58 -5.98 10.84
CA LEU A 155 19.21 -5.89 9.52
C LEU A 155 20.43 -4.97 9.51
N ARG A 156 20.44 -3.88 10.30
CA ARG A 156 21.62 -3.02 10.48
C ARG A 156 22.80 -3.76 11.10
N VAL A 157 22.53 -4.71 11.98
CA VAL A 157 23.58 -5.57 12.57
C VAL A 157 24.10 -6.56 11.54
N ALA A 158 23.22 -7.14 10.72
CA ALA A 158 23.58 -8.13 9.69
C ALA A 158 24.39 -7.53 8.55
N TRP A 159 24.10 -6.29 8.14
CA TRP A 159 24.72 -5.64 6.98
C TRP A 159 25.49 -4.37 7.36
N LYS A 160 26.76 -4.54 7.70
CA LYS A 160 27.73 -3.46 7.92
C LYS A 160 28.45 -3.12 6.61
N SER A 161 27.71 -2.58 5.63
CA SER A 161 28.22 -2.25 4.30
C SER A 161 27.79 -0.84 3.90
N ASP A 162 28.67 -0.09 3.27
CA ASP A 162 28.40 1.22 2.65
C ASP A 162 27.44 1.14 1.46
N ARG A 163 27.21 -0.08 0.95
CA ARG A 163 26.23 -0.34 -0.12
C ARG A 163 24.82 -0.60 0.40
N VAL A 164 24.58 -0.52 1.72
CA VAL A 164 23.27 -0.64 2.35
C VAL A 164 22.86 0.68 2.98
N GLN A 165 21.75 1.22 2.51
CA GLN A 165 21.14 2.41 3.09
C GLN A 165 19.81 2.05 3.76
N PHE A 166 19.38 2.88 4.70
CA PHE A 166 18.09 2.72 5.39
C PHE A 166 17.29 4.00 5.27
N ALA A 167 16.05 3.87 4.80
CA ALA A 167 15.07 4.93 4.75
C ALA A 167 13.92 4.59 5.72
N GLU A 168 13.80 5.37 6.76
CA GLU A 168 12.84 5.12 7.84
C GLU A 168 11.82 6.25 7.91
N ASN A 169 10.55 5.89 8.06
CA ASN A 169 9.44 6.82 8.27
C ASN A 169 9.32 7.95 7.23
N LEU A 170 9.68 7.68 5.98
CA LEU A 170 9.48 8.65 4.90
C LEU A 170 7.98 8.93 4.68
N PRO A 171 7.60 10.17 4.35
CA PRO A 171 6.25 10.48 3.88
C PRO A 171 5.90 9.67 2.63
N LEU A 172 4.62 9.25 2.51
CA LEU A 172 4.19 8.42 1.36
C LEU A 172 4.49 9.03 -0.02
N PRO A 173 4.36 10.36 -0.26
CA PRO A 173 4.75 10.96 -1.55
C PRO A 173 6.24 10.80 -1.84
N GLN A 174 7.10 10.91 -0.83
CA GLN A 174 8.54 10.69 -0.97
C GLN A 174 8.88 9.21 -1.21
N ILE A 175 8.13 8.28 -0.59
CA ILE A 175 8.27 6.84 -0.89
C ILE A 175 7.90 6.59 -2.36
N ALA A 176 6.83 7.18 -2.86
CA ALA A 176 6.44 7.04 -4.26
C ALA A 176 7.55 7.57 -5.20
N ALA A 177 8.14 8.74 -4.89
CA ALA A 177 9.24 9.32 -5.66
C ALA A 177 10.51 8.44 -5.63
N LEU A 178 10.84 7.88 -4.47
CA LEU A 178 11.96 6.96 -4.29
C LEU A 178 11.81 5.70 -5.15
N LEU A 179 10.59 5.23 -5.34
CA LEU A 179 10.28 3.94 -5.98
C LEU A 179 10.06 4.04 -7.50
N GLU A 180 10.13 5.24 -8.10
CA GLU A 180 9.98 5.41 -9.56
C GLU A 180 11.05 4.60 -10.34
N GLY A 181 10.58 3.62 -11.12
CA GLY A 181 11.43 2.82 -12.03
C GLY A 181 12.43 1.87 -11.38
N ILE A 182 12.44 1.77 -10.04
CA ILE A 182 13.37 0.92 -9.30
C ILE A 182 12.88 -0.52 -9.20
N VAL A 183 13.75 -1.44 -8.80
CA VAL A 183 13.36 -2.80 -8.41
C VAL A 183 12.95 -2.81 -6.95
N PHE A 184 11.78 -3.34 -6.66
CA PHE A 184 11.21 -3.41 -5.32
C PHE A 184 10.85 -4.84 -4.92
N VAL A 185 11.24 -5.25 -3.73
CA VAL A 185 10.83 -6.54 -3.13
C VAL A 185 10.12 -6.25 -1.81
N GLY A 186 8.91 -6.78 -1.66
CA GLY A 186 8.10 -6.58 -0.45
C GLY A 186 6.99 -7.62 -0.30
N HIS A 187 6.15 -7.42 0.70
CA HIS A 187 5.00 -8.27 0.99
C HIS A 187 3.69 -7.66 0.46
N ASP A 188 2.57 -8.36 0.66
CA ASP A 188 1.23 -7.81 0.57
C ASP A 188 1.03 -6.69 1.62
N SER A 189 1.26 -5.46 1.20
CA SER A 189 1.22 -4.25 2.06
C SER A 189 0.86 -3.00 1.26
N GLY A 190 0.46 -1.92 1.95
CA GLY A 190 0.19 -0.63 1.31
C GLY A 190 1.40 -0.05 0.56
N ILE A 191 2.62 -0.27 1.07
CA ILE A 191 3.86 0.19 0.41
C ILE A 191 4.07 -0.51 -0.94
N SER A 192 3.70 -1.78 -1.06
CA SER A 192 3.77 -2.52 -2.31
C SER A 192 2.81 -1.97 -3.37
N HIS A 193 1.64 -1.50 -2.96
CA HIS A 193 0.72 -0.79 -3.87
C HIS A 193 1.28 0.56 -4.30
N ILE A 194 1.93 1.30 -3.42
CA ILE A 194 2.61 2.56 -3.77
C ILE A 194 3.76 2.28 -4.74
N ALA A 195 4.56 1.24 -4.50
CA ALA A 195 5.66 0.86 -5.38
C ALA A 195 5.17 0.54 -6.80
N ALA A 196 4.16 -0.30 -6.91
CA ALA A 196 3.57 -0.65 -8.19
C ALA A 196 2.98 0.57 -8.91
N ALA A 197 2.27 1.44 -8.19
CA ALA A 197 1.64 2.64 -8.72
C ALA A 197 2.67 3.72 -9.14
N ALA A 198 3.85 3.76 -8.50
CA ALA A 198 4.96 4.62 -8.87
C ALA A 198 5.79 4.06 -10.05
N GLY A 199 5.43 2.89 -10.58
CA GLY A 199 6.10 2.28 -11.73
C GLY A 199 7.33 1.45 -11.38
N ALA A 200 7.50 1.03 -10.12
CA ALA A 200 8.54 0.09 -9.74
C ALA A 200 8.34 -1.28 -10.41
N ARG A 201 9.44 -1.98 -10.68
CA ARG A 201 9.42 -3.42 -11.01
C ARG A 201 9.34 -4.20 -9.71
N CYS A 202 8.16 -4.73 -9.40
CA CYS A 202 7.87 -5.31 -8.10
C CYS A 202 7.97 -6.83 -8.12
N LEU A 203 8.65 -7.40 -7.13
CA LEU A 203 8.54 -8.79 -6.71
C LEU A 203 7.83 -8.84 -5.36
N LEU A 204 6.59 -9.33 -5.35
CA LEU A 204 5.75 -9.31 -4.16
C LEU A 204 5.53 -10.71 -3.59
N LEU A 205 5.83 -10.86 -2.31
CA LEU A 205 5.73 -12.12 -1.58
C LEU A 205 4.37 -12.20 -0.89
N PHE A 206 3.54 -13.15 -1.31
CA PHE A 206 2.20 -13.38 -0.79
C PHE A 206 2.13 -14.66 0.03
N GLY A 207 1.57 -14.55 1.22
CA GLY A 207 1.27 -15.68 2.10
C GLY A 207 -0.16 -16.19 1.91
N TRP A 208 -0.95 -16.12 2.97
CA TRP A 208 -2.33 -16.62 3.05
C TRP A 208 -3.35 -15.76 2.27
N THR A 209 -3.04 -14.51 2.01
CA THR A 209 -3.90 -13.62 1.22
C THR A 209 -3.90 -14.03 -0.25
N ASP A 210 -5.03 -13.88 -0.92
CA ASP A 210 -5.16 -14.25 -2.32
C ASP A 210 -4.67 -13.11 -3.24
N PRO A 211 -3.58 -13.31 -3.99
CA PRO A 211 -3.07 -12.29 -4.88
C PRO A 211 -4.02 -11.95 -6.04
N ALA A 212 -4.92 -12.85 -6.44
CA ALA A 212 -5.93 -12.55 -7.45
C ALA A 212 -6.90 -11.44 -7.01
N ILE A 213 -7.05 -11.26 -5.70
CA ILE A 213 -7.90 -10.20 -5.12
C ILE A 213 -7.08 -8.97 -4.75
N TRP A 214 -5.88 -9.18 -4.16
CA TRP A 214 -5.19 -8.13 -3.42
C TRP A 214 -3.88 -7.64 -4.05
N ALA A 215 -3.28 -8.35 -5.01
CA ALA A 215 -2.04 -7.86 -5.60
C ALA A 215 -2.28 -6.59 -6.43
N PRO A 216 -1.36 -5.62 -6.46
CA PRO A 216 -1.44 -4.52 -7.42
C PRO A 216 -1.55 -5.06 -8.85
N ALA A 217 -2.49 -4.53 -9.62
CA ALA A 217 -2.79 -5.02 -10.97
C ALA A 217 -1.86 -4.45 -12.07
N ASN A 218 -0.80 -3.74 -11.68
CA ASN A 218 0.17 -3.16 -12.59
C ASN A 218 1.00 -4.26 -13.30
N ARG A 219 1.29 -4.08 -14.58
CA ARG A 219 2.02 -5.07 -15.42
C ARG A 219 3.44 -5.35 -14.95
N SER A 220 4.05 -4.41 -14.21
CA SER A 220 5.40 -4.53 -13.64
C SER A 220 5.45 -5.33 -12.33
N VAL A 221 4.34 -5.95 -11.93
CA VAL A 221 4.23 -6.73 -10.69
C VAL A 221 4.36 -8.21 -10.98
N THR A 222 5.34 -8.84 -10.34
CA THR A 222 5.50 -10.30 -10.26
C THR A 222 5.15 -10.74 -8.84
N VAL A 223 4.29 -11.75 -8.72
CA VAL A 223 3.88 -12.30 -7.42
C VAL A 223 4.50 -13.68 -7.21
N LEU A 224 5.12 -13.89 -6.06
CA LEU A 224 5.46 -15.21 -5.54
C LEU A 224 4.50 -15.56 -4.39
N ARG A 225 3.78 -16.65 -4.55
CA ARG A 225 2.92 -17.19 -3.49
C ARG A 225 3.69 -18.23 -2.68
N ALA A 226 3.75 -18.03 -1.37
CA ALA A 226 4.36 -18.97 -0.46
C ALA A 226 3.61 -20.32 -0.47
N PRO A 227 4.33 -21.45 -0.42
CA PRO A 227 3.71 -22.79 -0.32
C PRO A 227 2.73 -22.84 0.85
N GLU A 228 1.57 -23.44 0.65
CA GLU A 228 0.48 -23.54 1.65
C GLU A 228 0.05 -22.18 2.23
N GLY A 229 0.39 -21.07 1.61
CA GLY A 229 0.15 -19.72 2.14
C GLY A 229 1.01 -19.37 3.36
N LYS A 230 2.06 -20.13 3.65
CA LYS A 230 2.92 -19.96 4.82
C LYS A 230 4.25 -19.33 4.44
N MET A 231 4.50 -18.08 4.80
CA MET A 231 5.72 -17.34 4.43
C MET A 231 7.01 -18.06 4.84
N ARG A 232 7.03 -18.83 5.93
CA ARG A 232 8.18 -19.60 6.39
C ARG A 232 8.58 -20.74 5.44
N LEU A 233 7.70 -21.16 4.52
CA LEU A 233 7.95 -22.20 3.54
C LEU A 233 8.46 -21.66 2.19
N LEU A 234 8.50 -20.34 2.02
CA LEU A 234 9.11 -19.72 0.85
C LEU A 234 10.60 -19.53 1.14
N ASP A 235 11.45 -20.29 0.47
CA ASP A 235 12.89 -20.20 0.65
C ASP A 235 13.51 -19.00 -0.08
N SER A 236 14.72 -18.61 0.32
CA SER A 236 15.42 -17.47 -0.26
C SER A 236 15.91 -17.72 -1.68
N GLU A 237 16.24 -18.95 -2.04
CA GLU A 237 16.71 -19.30 -3.38
C GLU A 237 15.62 -19.08 -4.43
N THR A 238 14.38 -19.50 -4.15
CA THR A 238 13.21 -19.25 -5.00
C THR A 238 13.02 -17.73 -5.24
N VAL A 239 13.17 -16.90 -4.20
CA VAL A 239 13.02 -15.44 -4.31
C VAL A 239 14.18 -14.84 -5.11
N ILE A 240 15.42 -15.27 -4.88
CA ILE A 240 16.62 -14.83 -5.62
C ILE A 240 16.46 -15.12 -7.12
N VAL A 241 16.06 -16.34 -7.47
CA VAL A 241 15.84 -16.74 -8.88
C VAL A 241 14.77 -15.85 -9.53
N ALA A 242 13.66 -15.61 -8.84
CA ALA A 242 12.59 -14.76 -9.35
C ALA A 242 13.04 -13.29 -9.51
N LEU A 243 13.81 -12.77 -8.56
CA LEU A 243 14.36 -11.41 -8.61
C LEU A 243 15.31 -11.25 -9.80
N ASN A 244 16.19 -12.22 -10.05
CA ASN A 244 17.09 -12.21 -11.18
C ASN A 244 16.36 -12.16 -12.54
N ASN A 245 15.15 -12.71 -12.63
CA ASN A 245 14.34 -12.68 -13.86
C ASN A 245 13.72 -11.30 -14.12
N ILE A 246 13.45 -10.50 -13.09
CA ILE A 246 12.88 -9.15 -13.26
C ILE A 246 13.94 -8.04 -13.31
N THR A 247 15.20 -8.33 -12.99
CA THR A 247 16.31 -7.37 -13.05
C THR A 247 17.03 -7.37 -14.40
N ARG A 248 16.85 -8.41 -15.19
CA ARG A 248 17.35 -8.50 -16.59
C ARG A 248 16.50 -7.64 -17.53
#